data_962ffda8ed672781f23bb488f89c7006
#
_entry.id   962ffda8ed672781f23bb488f89c7006
#
_cell.length_a   1.000
_cell.length_b   1.000
_cell.length_c   1.000
_cell.angle_alpha   90.00
_cell.angle_beta   90.00
_cell.angle_gamma   90.00
#
_symmetry.space_group_name_H-M   'P 1'
#
loop_
_entity.id
_entity.type
_entity.pdbx_description
1 polymer ?
#
loop_
_entity_poly.entity_id
_entity_poly.type
_entity_poly.pdbx_seq_one_letter_code
_entity_poly.pdbx_strand_id
1 'polypeptide(L)'
;MKKMLGMLAALVFACTLLTGCMGAPNAAQEAAQAKVGALNVKVLDIGQGDAILIRTADQTIFIDTGDLDEHPKLEAALKKENVKTVDKLIITHPHADHLGGASVLFKNCEVKAVYDNGEPTTAKFYRDYLKTIKSKNIPYKALVDGDVLDFGGGVSFHVLSPTAQMVKEGGKKNGKPNLNINSIVGRLEYGDFTMLFTGDAEKETANSTLSRHSAADLKSLVLKAPHHGSKTSSPAAFLKATAPEVVAISCGAGNDYGHPHKEVLERYKKFNIKVYRTDQGGTIAITSDGKAYSVKEEK
;
A
#
# COMPACT_ATOMS: atom_id res chain seq x y z
N MET A 1 69.11 -58.55 -25.12
CA MET A 1 68.70 -59.72 -24.30
C MET A 1 67.79 -59.26 -23.20
N LYS A 2 66.73 -60.03 -22.98
CA LYS A 2 65.69 -59.95 -21.94
C LYS A 2 64.62 -58.88 -22.09
N LYS A 3 63.51 -59.36 -22.58
CA LYS A 3 62.15 -58.84 -22.56
C LYS A 3 61.66 -58.75 -21.09
N MET A 4 60.97 -57.69 -20.74
CA MET A 4 60.05 -57.74 -19.62
C MET A 4 58.71 -57.12 -20.03
N LEU A 5 57.73 -57.97 -19.93
CA LEU A 5 56.31 -57.77 -20.21
C LEU A 5 55.72 -57.03 -18.99
N GLY A 6 55.15 -55.87 -19.19
CA GLY A 6 54.43 -55.15 -18.16
C GLY A 6 52.91 -55.17 -18.45
N MET A 7 52.20 -55.81 -17.52
CA MET A 7 50.73 -55.99 -17.52
C MET A 7 50.01 -54.65 -17.34
N LEU A 8 49.14 -54.33 -18.26
CA LEU A 8 48.19 -53.21 -18.15
C LEU A 8 46.98 -53.65 -17.34
N ALA A 9 46.81 -53.16 -16.15
CA ALA A 9 45.61 -53.39 -15.31
C ALA A 9 44.60 -52.26 -15.67
N ALA A 10 43.51 -52.66 -16.34
CA ALA A 10 42.39 -51.74 -16.59
C ALA A 10 41.53 -51.59 -15.32
N LEU A 11 41.54 -50.43 -14.71
CA LEU A 11 40.58 -50.06 -13.67
C LEU A 11 39.27 -49.59 -14.32
N VAL A 12 38.23 -50.38 -14.23
CA VAL A 12 36.86 -50.01 -14.59
C VAL A 12 36.31 -49.18 -13.42
N PHE A 13 36.15 -47.89 -13.64
CA PHE A 13 35.49 -46.98 -12.68
C PHE A 13 33.98 -47.05 -12.99
N ALA A 14 33.23 -47.75 -12.16
CA ALA A 14 31.79 -47.75 -12.23
C ALA A 14 31.23 -46.42 -11.67
N CYS A 15 30.84 -45.50 -12.57
CA CYS A 15 30.10 -44.29 -12.21
C CYS A 15 28.64 -44.70 -11.91
N THR A 16 28.29 -44.83 -10.64
CA THR A 16 26.90 -44.89 -10.19
C THR A 16 26.32 -43.47 -10.26
N LEU A 17 25.50 -43.23 -11.28
CA LEU A 17 24.63 -42.05 -11.37
C LEU A 17 23.56 -42.11 -10.28
N LEU A 18 23.77 -41.45 -9.17
CA LEU A 18 22.73 -41.09 -8.21
C LEU A 18 21.87 -39.96 -8.84
N THR A 19 20.80 -40.36 -9.54
CA THR A 19 19.72 -39.43 -9.87
C THR A 19 18.97 -39.09 -8.58
N GLY A 20 19.45 -38.06 -7.88
CA GLY A 20 18.65 -37.43 -6.83
C GLY A 20 17.44 -36.76 -7.44
N CYS A 21 16.23 -37.27 -7.23
CA CYS A 21 15.01 -36.55 -7.47
C CYS A 21 15.05 -35.26 -6.62
N MET A 22 15.42 -34.15 -7.21
CA MET A 22 15.09 -32.87 -6.63
C MET A 22 13.56 -32.72 -6.71
N GLY A 23 12.87 -33.10 -5.62
CA GLY A 23 11.46 -32.76 -5.46
C GLY A 23 11.32 -31.26 -5.53
N ALA A 24 10.41 -30.79 -6.39
CA ALA A 24 10.03 -29.38 -6.41
C ALA A 24 9.63 -28.96 -4.99
N PRO A 25 10.08 -27.80 -4.48
CA PRO A 25 9.65 -27.31 -3.18
C PRO A 25 8.13 -27.23 -3.17
N ASN A 26 7.48 -27.79 -2.13
CA ASN A 26 6.03 -27.73 -2.06
C ASN A 26 5.59 -26.29 -1.78
N ALA A 27 4.39 -25.92 -2.22
CA ALA A 27 3.83 -24.58 -2.10
C ALA A 27 3.85 -24.02 -0.66
N ALA A 28 3.91 -24.90 0.35
CA ALA A 28 4.04 -24.50 1.76
C ALA A 28 5.47 -24.08 2.12
N GLN A 29 6.49 -24.66 1.49
CA GLN A 29 7.89 -24.25 1.65
C GLN A 29 8.19 -22.95 0.89
N GLU A 30 7.62 -22.77 -0.31
CA GLU A 30 7.68 -21.47 -1.03
C GLU A 30 6.94 -20.38 -0.29
N ALA A 31 5.76 -20.66 0.30
CA ALA A 31 5.03 -19.72 1.14
C ALA A 31 5.77 -19.41 2.46
N ALA A 32 6.56 -20.34 3.00
CA ALA A 32 7.38 -20.12 4.18
C ALA A 32 8.66 -19.33 3.87
N GLN A 33 9.28 -19.52 2.70
CA GLN A 33 10.42 -18.72 2.24
C GLN A 33 10.03 -17.29 1.85
N ALA A 34 8.80 -17.08 1.36
CA ALA A 34 8.25 -15.73 1.11
C ALA A 34 8.01 -14.92 2.40
N LYS A 35 8.12 -15.52 3.58
CA LYS A 35 7.88 -14.88 4.88
C LYS A 35 9.09 -14.24 5.55
N VAL A 36 10.28 -14.44 5.06
CA VAL A 36 11.50 -13.87 5.66
C VAL A 36 11.96 -12.68 4.81
N GLY A 37 11.58 -11.47 5.21
CA GLY A 37 12.14 -10.23 4.67
C GLY A 37 11.40 -9.60 3.49
N ALA A 38 10.27 -10.12 3.02
CA ALA A 38 9.52 -9.52 1.91
C ALA A 38 8.48 -8.51 2.42
N LEU A 39 8.51 -7.31 1.87
CA LEU A 39 7.41 -6.36 1.97
C LEU A 39 6.22 -6.87 1.14
N ASN A 40 5.03 -6.86 1.73
CA ASN A 40 3.78 -7.19 1.05
C ASN A 40 2.77 -6.06 1.26
N VAL A 41 2.29 -5.49 0.16
CA VAL A 41 1.26 -4.44 0.16
C VAL A 41 0.05 -4.96 -0.60
N LYS A 42 -1.11 -4.97 0.02
CA LYS A 42 -2.38 -5.35 -0.61
C LYS A 42 -3.34 -4.18 -0.63
N VAL A 43 -3.68 -3.71 -1.82
CA VAL A 43 -4.82 -2.82 -2.02
C VAL A 43 -6.05 -3.72 -2.10
N LEU A 44 -6.84 -3.75 -1.03
CA LEU A 44 -7.92 -4.72 -0.85
C LEU A 44 -9.13 -4.38 -1.73
N ASP A 45 -9.75 -5.40 -2.33
CA ASP A 45 -11.06 -5.25 -3.00
C ASP A 45 -12.17 -5.23 -1.94
N ILE A 46 -12.46 -4.04 -1.44
CA ILE A 46 -13.50 -3.80 -0.44
C ILE A 46 -14.69 -3.00 -1.00
N GLY A 47 -14.80 -2.86 -2.33
CA GLY A 47 -15.78 -1.99 -2.97
C GLY A 47 -15.26 -0.57 -3.16
N GLN A 48 -16.15 0.44 -2.99
CA GLN A 48 -15.73 1.83 -3.08
C GLN A 48 -15.00 2.24 -1.80
N GLY A 49 -13.85 2.93 -1.96
CA GLY A 49 -13.01 3.38 -0.85
C GLY A 49 -11.62 2.73 -0.82
N ASP A 50 -10.82 3.11 0.14
CA ASP A 50 -9.48 2.58 0.34
C ASP A 50 -9.38 1.71 1.60
N ALA A 51 -8.79 0.53 1.46
CA ALA A 51 -8.27 -0.26 2.57
C ALA A 51 -6.99 -0.96 2.10
N ILE A 52 -5.87 -0.63 2.71
CA ILE A 52 -4.58 -1.11 2.27
C ILE A 52 -3.88 -1.79 3.44
N LEU A 53 -3.60 -3.08 3.27
CA LEU A 53 -2.85 -3.88 4.22
C LEU A 53 -1.38 -3.93 3.81
N ILE A 54 -0.49 -3.54 4.72
CA ILE A 54 0.96 -3.62 4.54
C ILE A 54 1.52 -4.57 5.58
N ARG A 55 2.32 -5.52 5.14
CA ARG A 55 3.09 -6.42 6.01
C ARG A 55 4.58 -6.30 5.71
N THR A 56 5.32 -6.09 6.75
CA THR A 56 6.78 -6.16 6.77
C THR A 56 7.21 -7.40 7.55
N ALA A 57 8.51 -7.59 7.76
CA ALA A 57 9.02 -8.67 8.61
C ALA A 57 8.46 -8.60 10.06
N ASP A 58 8.23 -7.39 10.56
CA ASP A 58 7.97 -7.16 11.98
C ASP A 58 6.58 -6.60 12.29
N GLN A 59 5.91 -5.98 11.33
CA GLN A 59 4.70 -5.20 11.59
C GLN A 59 3.59 -5.46 10.56
N THR A 60 2.36 -5.27 11.01
CA THR A 60 1.16 -5.20 10.19
C THR A 60 0.58 -3.79 10.27
N ILE A 61 0.46 -3.13 9.12
CA ILE A 61 -0.01 -1.75 9.02
C ILE A 61 -1.26 -1.72 8.14
N PHE A 62 -2.22 -0.89 8.51
CA PHE A 62 -3.33 -0.49 7.65
C PHE A 62 -3.22 0.98 7.28
N ILE A 63 -3.44 1.29 6.00
CA ILE A 63 -3.73 2.63 5.52
C ILE A 63 -5.16 2.63 5.02
N ASP A 64 -6.03 3.41 5.68
CA ASP A 64 -7.47 3.46 5.47
C ASP A 64 -8.21 2.14 5.70
N THR A 65 -9.53 2.17 5.75
CA THR A 65 -10.36 1.06 6.23
C THR A 65 -11.64 0.82 5.41
N GLY A 66 -11.84 1.56 4.31
CA GLY A 66 -13.05 1.47 3.47
C GLY A 66 -14.28 2.16 4.05
N ASP A 67 -15.39 2.00 3.35
CA ASP A 67 -16.65 2.68 3.65
C ASP A 67 -17.44 1.99 4.78
N LEU A 68 -18.39 2.74 5.33
CA LEU A 68 -19.36 2.27 6.32
C LEU A 68 -20.19 1.08 5.80
N ASP A 69 -20.57 1.11 4.53
CA ASP A 69 -21.40 0.07 3.91
C ASP A 69 -20.57 -1.17 3.49
N GLU A 70 -19.25 -1.10 3.55
CA GLU A 70 -18.33 -2.16 3.13
C GLU A 70 -17.75 -2.97 4.29
N HIS A 71 -18.30 -2.81 5.51
CA HIS A 71 -17.87 -3.56 6.70
C HIS A 71 -17.79 -5.08 6.49
N PRO A 72 -18.77 -5.75 5.84
CA PRO A 72 -18.69 -7.20 5.61
C PRO A 72 -17.49 -7.61 4.74
N LYS A 73 -17.14 -6.81 3.73
CA LYS A 73 -15.99 -7.08 2.87
C LYS A 73 -14.69 -6.92 3.65
N LEU A 74 -14.58 -5.86 4.46
CA LEU A 74 -13.41 -5.65 5.31
C LEU A 74 -13.26 -6.79 6.35
N GLU A 75 -14.36 -7.22 7.02
CA GLU A 75 -14.32 -8.37 7.94
C GLU A 75 -13.86 -9.66 7.23
N ALA A 76 -14.36 -9.92 6.03
CA ALA A 76 -13.94 -11.05 5.21
C ALA A 76 -12.45 -10.98 4.83
N ALA A 77 -11.96 -9.80 4.45
CA ALA A 77 -10.57 -9.56 4.14
C ALA A 77 -9.66 -9.78 5.36
N LEU A 78 -10.02 -9.23 6.53
CA LEU A 78 -9.28 -9.45 7.78
C LEU A 78 -9.18 -10.95 8.14
N LYS A 79 -10.27 -11.70 7.94
CA LYS A 79 -10.30 -13.16 8.17
C LYS A 79 -9.43 -13.89 7.15
N LYS A 80 -9.57 -13.59 5.84
CA LYS A 80 -8.78 -14.18 4.75
C LYS A 80 -7.30 -13.97 4.99
N GLU A 81 -6.93 -12.75 5.36
CA GLU A 81 -5.55 -12.36 5.62
C GLU A 81 -5.06 -12.72 7.04
N ASN A 82 -5.91 -13.33 7.86
CA ASN A 82 -5.59 -13.71 9.26
C ASN A 82 -4.99 -12.53 10.06
N VAL A 83 -5.59 -11.33 9.94
CA VAL A 83 -5.15 -10.15 10.70
C VAL A 83 -5.72 -10.23 12.12
N LYS A 84 -4.83 -10.20 13.12
CA LYS A 84 -5.20 -10.19 14.55
C LYS A 84 -4.69 -8.94 15.25
N THR A 85 -3.57 -8.42 14.79
CA THR A 85 -2.92 -7.24 15.33
C THR A 85 -2.65 -6.27 14.20
N VAL A 86 -2.88 -4.98 14.46
CA VAL A 86 -2.54 -3.86 13.60
C VAL A 86 -1.58 -2.97 14.38
N ASP A 87 -0.30 -2.99 14.03
CA ASP A 87 0.72 -2.22 14.74
C ASP A 87 0.53 -0.72 14.51
N LYS A 88 0.12 -0.33 13.30
CA LYS A 88 -0.20 1.06 12.94
C LYS A 88 -1.42 1.11 12.05
N LEU A 89 -2.42 1.89 12.46
CA LEU A 89 -3.54 2.29 11.61
C LEU A 89 -3.32 3.74 11.20
N ILE A 90 -3.26 4.01 9.91
CA ILE A 90 -3.12 5.35 9.33
C ILE A 90 -4.40 5.67 8.59
N ILE A 91 -5.08 6.76 8.94
CA ILE A 91 -6.23 7.28 8.19
C ILE A 91 -5.79 8.51 7.41
N THR A 92 -5.88 8.43 6.09
CA THR A 92 -5.39 9.49 5.22
C THR A 92 -6.19 10.77 5.36
N HIS A 93 -7.51 10.66 5.51
CA HIS A 93 -8.42 11.76 5.76
C HIS A 93 -9.79 11.24 6.24
N PRO A 94 -10.61 12.06 6.90
CA PRO A 94 -11.79 11.57 7.61
C PRO A 94 -13.08 11.49 6.75
N HIS A 95 -13.01 11.05 5.50
CA HIS A 95 -14.20 10.64 4.73
C HIS A 95 -14.62 9.21 5.08
N ALA A 96 -15.89 8.89 4.81
CA ALA A 96 -16.47 7.61 5.17
C ALA A 96 -15.80 6.43 4.45
N ASP A 97 -15.48 6.58 3.19
CA ASP A 97 -14.85 5.57 2.34
C ASP A 97 -13.34 5.33 2.64
N HIS A 98 -12.81 6.02 3.64
CA HIS A 98 -11.46 5.83 4.19
C HIS A 98 -11.47 5.44 5.67
N LEU A 99 -12.30 6.10 6.47
CA LEU A 99 -12.37 5.90 7.92
C LEU A 99 -13.50 4.95 8.35
N GLY A 100 -14.49 4.71 7.48
CA GLY A 100 -15.73 4.04 7.83
C GLY A 100 -15.56 2.67 8.49
N GLY A 101 -14.61 1.89 8.01
CA GLY A 101 -14.31 0.55 8.53
C GLY A 101 -13.44 0.52 9.80
N ALA A 102 -13.01 1.66 10.36
CA ALA A 102 -12.15 1.67 11.56
C ALA A 102 -12.78 0.94 12.75
N SER A 103 -14.11 1.02 12.89
CA SER A 103 -14.85 0.29 13.93
C SER A 103 -14.72 -1.23 13.79
N VAL A 104 -14.60 -1.75 12.58
CA VAL A 104 -14.36 -3.17 12.27
C VAL A 104 -12.98 -3.58 12.76
N LEU A 105 -11.94 -2.78 12.46
CA LEU A 105 -10.59 -3.04 12.97
C LEU A 105 -10.56 -3.04 14.50
N PHE A 106 -11.13 -2.02 15.14
CA PHE A 106 -11.16 -1.92 16.61
C PHE A 106 -11.93 -3.05 17.30
N LYS A 107 -12.90 -3.66 16.62
CA LYS A 107 -13.67 -4.81 17.12
C LYS A 107 -12.92 -6.13 16.95
N ASN A 108 -12.25 -6.33 15.81
CA ASN A 108 -11.73 -7.63 15.40
C ASN A 108 -10.22 -7.79 15.60
N CYS A 109 -9.49 -6.67 15.81
CA CYS A 109 -8.04 -6.64 15.92
C CYS A 109 -7.58 -5.86 17.15
N GLU A 110 -6.39 -6.19 17.64
CA GLU A 110 -5.63 -5.33 18.53
C GLU A 110 -4.97 -4.23 17.71
N VAL A 111 -5.39 -2.97 17.87
CA VAL A 111 -4.77 -1.80 17.23
C VAL A 111 -3.84 -1.13 18.20
N LYS A 112 -2.51 -1.12 17.92
CA LYS A 112 -1.49 -0.64 18.86
C LYS A 112 -1.23 0.86 18.78
N ALA A 113 -1.39 1.47 17.61
CA ALA A 113 -1.24 2.91 17.43
C ALA A 113 -2.11 3.40 16.26
N VAL A 114 -2.59 4.62 16.37
CA VAL A 114 -3.41 5.27 15.36
C VAL A 114 -2.79 6.59 14.94
N TYR A 115 -2.81 6.84 13.65
CA TYR A 115 -2.32 8.05 13.00
C TYR A 115 -3.40 8.56 12.06
N ASP A 116 -3.59 9.87 11.97
CA ASP A 116 -4.41 10.51 10.94
C ASP A 116 -3.86 11.90 10.56
N ASN A 117 -4.58 12.64 9.73
CA ASN A 117 -4.16 13.98 9.30
C ASN A 117 -4.51 15.10 10.30
N GLY A 118 -5.17 14.78 11.42
CA GLY A 118 -5.56 15.75 12.44
C GLY A 118 -6.70 16.70 12.05
N GLU A 119 -7.30 16.58 10.86
CA GLU A 119 -8.39 17.44 10.42
C GLU A 119 -9.74 16.94 10.98
N PRO A 120 -10.46 17.76 11.79
CA PRO A 120 -11.69 17.34 12.40
C PRO A 120 -12.88 17.41 11.42
N THR A 121 -13.86 16.51 11.65
CA THR A 121 -15.18 16.59 11.02
C THR A 121 -16.29 16.39 12.07
N THR A 122 -17.50 16.86 11.74
CA THR A 122 -18.69 16.69 12.58
C THR A 122 -19.39 15.34 12.38
N ALA A 123 -18.91 14.48 11.51
CA ALA A 123 -19.49 13.17 11.24
C ALA A 123 -19.54 12.28 12.48
N LYS A 124 -20.62 11.51 12.62
CA LYS A 124 -20.81 10.62 13.79
C LYS A 124 -19.71 9.56 13.87
N PHE A 125 -19.38 8.90 12.74
CA PHE A 125 -18.36 7.86 12.70
C PHE A 125 -16.97 8.38 13.09
N TYR A 126 -16.64 9.63 12.79
CA TYR A 126 -15.39 10.26 13.23
C TYR A 126 -15.36 10.49 14.75
N ARG A 127 -16.47 10.97 15.33
CA ARG A 127 -16.56 11.11 16.79
C ARG A 127 -16.47 9.75 17.50
N ASP A 128 -17.09 8.71 16.95
CA ASP A 128 -17.04 7.34 17.50
C ASP A 128 -15.62 6.76 17.39
N TYR A 129 -14.91 7.03 16.32
CA TYR A 129 -13.50 6.71 16.12
C TYR A 129 -12.63 7.33 17.22
N LEU A 130 -12.70 8.64 17.43
CA LEU A 130 -11.93 9.33 18.47
C LEU A 130 -12.29 8.84 19.89
N LYS A 131 -13.59 8.60 20.14
CA LYS A 131 -14.06 8.02 21.41
C LYS A 131 -13.46 6.64 21.65
N THR A 132 -13.37 5.82 20.63
CA THR A 132 -12.80 4.47 20.72
C THR A 132 -11.31 4.52 21.02
N ILE A 133 -10.55 5.36 20.32
CA ILE A 133 -9.12 5.59 20.59
C ILE A 133 -8.91 5.96 22.06
N LYS A 134 -9.68 6.96 22.56
CA LYS A 134 -9.61 7.41 23.93
C LYS A 134 -9.97 6.31 24.93
N SER A 135 -11.08 5.59 24.70
CA SER A 135 -11.57 4.58 25.63
C SER A 135 -10.67 3.35 25.75
N LYS A 136 -9.98 3.02 24.66
CA LYS A 136 -9.02 1.91 24.61
C LYS A 136 -7.59 2.35 24.94
N ASN A 137 -7.35 3.62 25.24
CA ASN A 137 -6.02 4.21 25.48
C ASN A 137 -5.02 3.92 24.36
N ILE A 138 -5.49 3.95 23.09
CA ILE A 138 -4.61 3.70 21.94
C ILE A 138 -3.75 4.94 21.72
N PRO A 139 -2.42 4.82 21.59
CA PRO A 139 -1.54 5.90 21.20
C PRO A 139 -1.99 6.54 19.88
N TYR A 140 -2.06 7.88 19.87
CA TYR A 140 -2.55 8.65 18.71
C TYR A 140 -1.60 9.79 18.39
N LYS A 141 -1.36 10.02 17.08
CA LYS A 141 -0.61 11.17 16.58
C LYS A 141 -1.17 11.64 15.25
N ALA A 142 -1.42 12.96 15.12
CA ALA A 142 -1.64 13.58 13.82
C ALA A 142 -0.31 13.69 13.05
N LEU A 143 -0.33 13.25 11.78
CA LEU A 143 0.84 13.27 10.89
C LEU A 143 0.86 14.54 10.06
N VAL A 144 2.07 15.08 9.90
CA VAL A 144 2.33 16.23 9.04
C VAL A 144 3.59 16.01 8.22
N ASP A 145 3.75 16.79 7.18
CA ASP A 145 4.93 16.84 6.33
C ASP A 145 6.23 16.86 7.15
N GLY A 146 7.15 15.95 6.82
CA GLY A 146 8.40 15.72 7.52
C GLY A 146 8.36 14.63 8.60
N ASP A 147 7.17 14.13 9.00
CA ASP A 147 7.09 12.96 9.87
C ASP A 147 7.57 11.70 9.16
N VAL A 148 8.24 10.83 9.92
CA VAL A 148 8.71 9.53 9.44
C VAL A 148 8.22 8.45 10.39
N LEU A 149 7.60 7.40 9.86
CA LEU A 149 7.21 6.21 10.60
C LEU A 149 8.11 5.03 10.21
N ASP A 150 8.64 4.35 11.19
CA ASP A 150 9.30 3.05 11.02
C ASP A 150 8.24 1.95 10.95
N PHE A 151 8.18 1.24 9.82
CA PHE A 151 7.28 0.09 9.62
C PHE A 151 7.96 -1.25 9.94
N GLY A 152 9.19 -1.21 10.48
CA GLY A 152 10.00 -2.41 10.77
C GLY A 152 10.54 -3.08 9.51
N GLY A 153 11.45 -4.05 9.70
CA GLY A 153 12.03 -4.79 8.58
C GLY A 153 12.83 -3.94 7.58
N GLY A 154 13.28 -2.74 7.96
CA GLY A 154 13.97 -1.80 7.07
C GLY A 154 13.03 -1.01 6.16
N VAL A 155 11.72 -1.01 6.44
CA VAL A 155 10.70 -0.25 5.72
C VAL A 155 10.40 1.04 6.47
N SER A 156 10.44 2.19 5.77
CA SER A 156 10.06 3.49 6.32
C SER A 156 8.92 4.13 5.52
N PHE A 157 8.18 5.03 6.18
CA PHE A 157 7.09 5.79 5.57
C PHE A 157 7.27 7.27 5.87
N HIS A 158 7.55 8.05 4.83
CA HIS A 158 7.84 9.48 4.88
C HIS A 158 6.59 10.27 4.51
N VAL A 159 6.11 11.09 5.42
CA VAL A 159 4.93 11.94 5.19
C VAL A 159 5.34 13.19 4.43
N LEU A 160 4.65 13.48 3.33
CA LEU A 160 4.93 14.59 2.38
C LEU A 160 3.79 15.62 2.35
N SER A 161 2.64 15.30 2.93
CA SER A 161 1.45 16.15 3.07
C SER A 161 0.52 15.52 4.13
N PRO A 162 -0.32 16.33 4.82
CA PRO A 162 -0.39 17.80 4.79
C PRO A 162 0.70 18.45 5.65
N THR A 163 0.88 19.77 5.52
CA THR A 163 1.65 20.53 6.51
C THR A 163 0.77 20.87 7.72
N ALA A 164 1.38 21.16 8.87
CA ALA A 164 0.65 21.61 10.06
C ALA A 164 -0.18 22.88 9.78
N GLN A 165 0.32 23.77 8.90
CA GLN A 165 -0.41 24.97 8.50
C GLN A 165 -1.65 24.62 7.65
N MET A 166 -1.56 23.68 6.71
CA MET A 166 -2.70 23.22 5.91
C MET A 166 -3.81 22.65 6.81
N VAL A 167 -3.45 21.83 7.80
CA VAL A 167 -4.42 21.27 8.76
C VAL A 167 -5.07 22.37 9.58
N LYS A 168 -4.29 23.35 10.09
CA LYS A 168 -4.80 24.48 10.85
C LYS A 168 -5.79 25.35 10.08
N GLU A 169 -5.56 25.52 8.78
CA GLU A 169 -6.43 26.32 7.88
C GLU A 169 -7.68 25.55 7.45
N GLY A 170 -7.64 24.21 7.58
CA GLY A 170 -8.63 23.26 7.07
C GLY A 170 -8.61 23.18 5.54
N GLY A 171 -8.86 21.99 5.01
CA GLY A 171 -8.91 21.74 3.58
C GLY A 171 -10.02 22.56 2.92
N LYS A 172 -9.70 23.37 1.90
CA LYS A 172 -10.69 24.18 1.17
C LYS A 172 -10.46 24.13 -0.33
N LYS A 173 -11.57 24.06 -1.07
CA LYS A 173 -11.60 24.16 -2.52
C LYS A 173 -12.63 25.23 -2.92
N ASN A 174 -12.18 26.26 -3.64
CA ASN A 174 -13.04 27.40 -3.99
C ASN A 174 -13.75 28.03 -2.77
N GLY A 175 -13.05 28.12 -1.63
CA GLY A 175 -13.56 28.68 -0.38
C GLY A 175 -14.51 27.76 0.42
N LYS A 176 -14.83 26.57 -0.08
CA LYS A 176 -15.68 25.57 0.62
C LYS A 176 -14.82 24.49 1.26
N PRO A 177 -15.24 23.93 2.41
CA PRO A 177 -14.55 22.80 3.03
C PRO A 177 -14.43 21.63 2.06
N ASN A 178 -13.23 21.03 2.01
CA ASN A 178 -12.93 19.83 1.24
C ASN A 178 -11.83 19.04 1.96
N LEU A 179 -12.19 17.97 2.64
CA LEU A 179 -11.30 17.15 3.46
C LEU A 179 -10.23 16.43 2.62
N ASN A 180 -10.45 16.23 1.32
CA ASN A 180 -9.48 15.60 0.41
C ASN A 180 -8.18 16.41 0.29
N ILE A 181 -8.25 17.74 0.46
CA ILE A 181 -7.09 18.63 0.31
C ILE A 181 -5.99 18.31 1.32
N ASN A 182 -6.38 17.87 2.51
CA ASN A 182 -5.45 17.50 3.58
C ASN A 182 -5.24 15.98 3.70
N SER A 183 -5.52 15.23 2.63
CA SER A 183 -5.13 13.80 2.59
C SER A 183 -3.65 13.62 2.87
N ILE A 184 -3.32 12.61 3.69
CA ILE A 184 -1.92 12.21 3.88
C ILE A 184 -1.38 11.69 2.54
N VAL A 185 -0.33 12.34 2.07
CA VAL A 185 0.54 11.83 1.02
C VAL A 185 1.78 11.28 1.70
N GLY A 186 2.06 10.01 1.52
CA GLY A 186 3.20 9.36 2.16
C GLY A 186 3.93 8.42 1.22
N ARG A 187 5.25 8.43 1.27
CA ARG A 187 6.13 7.58 0.47
C ARG A 187 6.73 6.49 1.32
N LEU A 188 6.43 5.25 0.98
CA LEU A 188 7.05 4.07 1.55
C LEU A 188 8.35 3.77 0.81
N GLU A 189 9.39 3.46 1.57
CA GLU A 189 10.72 3.08 1.09
C GLU A 189 11.15 1.74 1.68
N TYR A 190 11.66 0.86 0.82
CA TYR A 190 12.26 -0.41 1.20
C TYR A 190 13.40 -0.76 0.23
N GLY A 191 14.65 -0.48 0.60
CA GLY A 191 15.76 -0.57 -0.33
C GLY A 191 15.56 0.31 -1.56
N ASP A 192 15.57 -0.30 -2.76
CA ASP A 192 15.31 0.40 -4.03
C ASP A 192 13.81 0.48 -4.36
N PHE A 193 12.95 -0.25 -3.63
CA PHE A 193 11.51 -0.22 -3.85
C PHE A 193 10.88 0.98 -3.16
N THR A 194 9.99 1.66 -3.90
CA THR A 194 9.24 2.82 -3.40
C THR A 194 7.79 2.77 -3.85
N MET A 195 6.87 3.13 -2.95
CA MET A 195 5.45 3.26 -3.26
C MET A 195 4.89 4.55 -2.64
N LEU A 196 4.14 5.31 -3.45
CA LEU A 196 3.50 6.53 -3.01
C LEU A 196 2.01 6.28 -2.73
N PHE A 197 1.59 6.59 -1.53
CA PHE A 197 0.20 6.59 -1.08
C PHE A 197 -0.30 8.02 -1.03
N THR A 198 -1.51 8.27 -1.46
CA THR A 198 -1.99 9.62 -1.72
C THR A 198 -3.38 9.90 -1.14
N GLY A 199 -4.04 8.88 -0.55
CA GLY A 199 -5.45 9.01 -0.19
C GLY A 199 -6.24 9.61 -1.35
N ASP A 200 -7.03 10.62 -1.04
CA ASP A 200 -7.83 11.35 -2.03
C ASP A 200 -7.25 12.71 -2.42
N ALA A 201 -5.93 12.83 -2.37
CA ALA A 201 -5.23 14.04 -2.78
C ALA A 201 -5.71 14.55 -4.14
N GLU A 202 -6.17 15.78 -4.18
CA GLU A 202 -6.59 16.45 -5.40
C GLU A 202 -5.44 17.30 -5.99
N LYS A 203 -5.73 18.04 -7.07
CA LYS A 203 -4.77 18.89 -7.75
C LYS A 203 -4.10 19.91 -6.82
N GLU A 204 -4.85 20.44 -5.87
CA GLU A 204 -4.37 21.41 -4.88
C GLU A 204 -3.30 20.80 -3.98
N THR A 205 -3.56 19.60 -3.45
CA THR A 205 -2.58 18.83 -2.65
C THR A 205 -1.36 18.46 -3.48
N ALA A 206 -1.57 17.99 -4.72
CA ALA A 206 -0.47 17.66 -5.63
C ALA A 206 0.43 18.87 -5.90
N ASN A 207 -0.15 20.05 -6.18
CA ASN A 207 0.60 21.26 -6.42
C ASN A 207 1.37 21.72 -5.17
N SER A 208 0.72 21.66 -4.01
CA SER A 208 1.35 21.99 -2.72
C SER A 208 2.53 21.07 -2.43
N THR A 209 2.39 19.75 -2.65
CA THR A 209 3.47 18.77 -2.48
C THR A 209 4.62 19.06 -3.46
N LEU A 210 4.33 19.28 -4.73
CA LEU A 210 5.33 19.62 -5.76
C LEU A 210 6.12 20.89 -5.45
N SER A 211 5.51 21.86 -4.75
CA SER A 211 6.19 23.12 -4.40
C SER A 211 7.18 22.97 -3.24
N ARG A 212 7.05 21.90 -2.43
CA ARG A 212 7.85 21.69 -1.23
C ARG A 212 8.89 20.59 -1.36
N HIS A 213 8.64 19.61 -2.24
CA HIS A 213 9.47 18.43 -2.39
C HIS A 213 10.10 18.35 -3.77
N SER A 214 11.33 17.87 -3.84
CA SER A 214 12.02 17.61 -5.09
C SER A 214 11.43 16.40 -5.82
N ALA A 215 11.71 16.27 -7.12
CA ALA A 215 11.34 15.07 -7.85
C ALA A 215 11.99 13.79 -7.29
N ALA A 216 13.15 13.89 -6.65
CA ALA A 216 13.81 12.76 -6.00
C ALA A 216 13.02 12.26 -4.78
N ASP A 217 12.43 13.18 -4.01
CA ASP A 217 11.62 12.83 -2.84
C ASP A 217 10.26 12.22 -3.24
N LEU A 218 9.78 12.51 -4.45
CA LEU A 218 8.47 12.08 -4.94
C LEU A 218 8.51 10.84 -5.83
N LYS A 219 9.64 10.57 -6.49
CA LYS A 219 9.78 9.45 -7.42
C LYS A 219 9.46 8.13 -6.74
N SER A 220 8.56 7.35 -7.34
CA SER A 220 8.08 6.08 -6.77
C SER A 220 7.74 5.09 -7.87
N LEU A 221 8.12 3.83 -7.69
CA LEU A 221 7.87 2.76 -8.67
C LEU A 221 6.36 2.46 -8.78
N VAL A 222 5.67 2.51 -7.65
CA VAL A 222 4.23 2.26 -7.58
C VAL A 222 3.51 3.48 -7.01
N LEU A 223 2.37 3.83 -7.60
CA LEU A 223 1.47 4.86 -7.12
C LEU A 223 0.12 4.24 -6.73
N LYS A 224 -0.35 4.41 -5.49
CA LYS A 224 -1.77 4.28 -5.20
C LYS A 224 -2.48 5.48 -5.81
N ALA A 225 -3.38 5.23 -6.74
CA ALA A 225 -4.09 6.30 -7.46
C ALA A 225 -4.77 7.27 -6.50
N PRO A 226 -4.53 8.58 -6.60
CA PRO A 226 -5.24 9.54 -5.78
C PRO A 226 -6.73 9.55 -6.14
N HIS A 227 -7.57 9.63 -5.10
CA HIS A 227 -9.03 9.82 -5.20
C HIS A 227 -9.67 8.82 -6.17
N HIS A 228 -9.33 7.53 -6.02
CA HIS A 228 -9.85 6.39 -6.80
C HIS A 228 -9.77 6.58 -8.33
N GLY A 229 -8.87 7.43 -8.82
CA GLY A 229 -8.79 7.80 -10.22
C GLY A 229 -9.80 8.89 -10.64
N SER A 230 -10.19 9.76 -9.72
CA SER A 230 -11.01 10.95 -10.00
C SER A 230 -10.32 11.90 -10.97
N LYS A 231 -11.09 12.55 -11.85
CA LYS A 231 -10.61 13.60 -12.77
C LYS A 231 -10.03 14.82 -12.03
N THR A 232 -10.35 15.00 -10.75
CA THR A 232 -9.80 16.08 -9.91
C THR A 232 -8.36 15.82 -9.46
N SER A 233 -7.85 14.60 -9.68
CA SER A 233 -6.56 14.11 -9.20
C SER A 233 -5.56 13.84 -10.33
N SER A 234 -4.35 13.39 -9.95
CA SER A 234 -3.28 12.95 -10.86
C SER A 234 -2.92 13.95 -11.98
N PRO A 235 -2.65 15.24 -11.69
CA PRO A 235 -2.25 16.17 -12.73
C PRO A 235 -0.94 15.75 -13.40
N ALA A 236 -0.75 16.10 -14.67
CA ALA A 236 0.41 15.69 -15.47
C ALA A 236 1.76 16.05 -14.83
N ALA A 237 1.84 17.22 -14.16
CA ALA A 237 3.05 17.64 -13.44
C ALA A 237 3.39 16.68 -12.28
N PHE A 238 2.37 16.20 -11.56
CA PHE A 238 2.54 15.24 -10.47
C PHE A 238 3.01 13.88 -11.00
N LEU A 239 2.38 13.37 -12.07
CA LEU A 239 2.81 12.12 -12.69
C LEU A 239 4.23 12.20 -13.27
N LYS A 240 4.63 13.37 -13.80
CA LYS A 240 6.00 13.58 -14.27
C LYS A 240 7.01 13.55 -13.14
N ALA A 241 6.69 14.14 -11.98
CA ALA A 241 7.59 14.18 -10.83
C ALA A 241 7.66 12.82 -10.11
N THR A 242 6.52 12.14 -9.93
CA THR A 242 6.45 10.84 -9.26
C THR A 242 6.91 9.68 -10.15
N ALA A 243 6.81 9.84 -11.48
CA ALA A 243 7.26 8.91 -12.52
C ALA A 243 6.98 7.42 -12.22
N PRO A 244 5.74 7.02 -11.87
CA PRO A 244 5.45 5.65 -11.51
C PRO A 244 5.44 4.74 -12.73
N GLU A 245 5.91 3.50 -12.56
CA GLU A 245 5.77 2.43 -13.55
C GLU A 245 4.37 1.78 -13.49
N VAL A 246 3.82 1.73 -12.27
CA VAL A 246 2.55 1.07 -11.96
C VAL A 246 1.66 2.02 -11.16
N VAL A 247 0.37 2.00 -11.46
CA VAL A 247 -0.68 2.58 -10.64
C VAL A 247 -1.66 1.52 -10.18
N ALA A 248 -1.94 1.47 -8.87
CA ALA A 248 -2.99 0.66 -8.26
C ALA A 248 -4.20 1.54 -7.96
N ILE A 249 -5.35 1.22 -8.52
CA ILE A 249 -6.61 1.96 -8.34
C ILE A 249 -7.54 1.12 -7.48
N SER A 250 -7.93 1.65 -6.31
CA SER A 250 -9.01 1.10 -5.50
C SER A 250 -10.30 1.78 -5.90
N CYS A 251 -11.31 1.02 -6.33
CA CYS A 251 -12.64 1.52 -6.66
C CYS A 251 -13.64 0.35 -6.71
N GLY A 252 -14.90 0.64 -6.46
CA GLY A 252 -15.99 -0.35 -6.55
C GLY A 252 -16.47 -0.57 -7.98
N ALA A 253 -16.81 -1.80 -8.33
CA ALA A 253 -17.46 -2.09 -9.60
C ALA A 253 -18.82 -1.42 -9.67
N GLY A 254 -19.07 -0.65 -10.75
CA GLY A 254 -20.33 0.07 -10.92
C GLY A 254 -20.56 1.23 -9.95
N ASN A 255 -19.50 1.79 -9.36
CA ASN A 255 -19.61 2.89 -8.41
C ASN A 255 -20.30 4.13 -9.00
N ASP A 256 -21.07 4.85 -8.17
CA ASP A 256 -21.88 6.02 -8.57
C ASP A 256 -21.03 7.25 -8.98
N TYR A 257 -19.72 7.26 -8.66
CA TYR A 257 -18.81 8.35 -8.97
C TYR A 257 -18.26 8.28 -10.40
N GLY A 258 -18.41 7.14 -11.07
CA GLY A 258 -17.79 6.87 -12.37
C GLY A 258 -16.27 6.72 -12.31
N HIS A 259 -15.73 6.36 -11.13
CA HIS A 259 -14.30 6.11 -10.95
C HIS A 259 -13.87 4.73 -11.47
N PRO A 260 -12.67 4.63 -12.06
CA PRO A 260 -11.79 5.72 -12.44
C PRO A 260 -12.31 6.44 -13.70
N HIS A 261 -12.18 7.77 -13.73
CA HIS A 261 -12.59 8.56 -14.88
C HIS A 261 -11.71 8.29 -16.12
N LYS A 262 -12.34 8.30 -17.30
CA LYS A 262 -11.67 8.04 -18.58
C LYS A 262 -10.45 8.93 -18.81
N GLU A 263 -10.57 10.22 -18.50
CA GLU A 263 -9.50 11.20 -18.67
C GLU A 263 -8.25 10.87 -17.85
N VAL A 264 -8.42 10.25 -16.68
CA VAL A 264 -7.31 9.83 -15.82
C VAL A 264 -6.65 8.58 -16.39
N LEU A 265 -7.44 7.60 -16.86
CA LEU A 265 -6.91 6.40 -17.50
C LEU A 265 -6.13 6.75 -18.79
N GLU A 266 -6.65 7.68 -19.61
CA GLU A 266 -5.95 8.18 -20.78
C GLU A 266 -4.64 8.89 -20.42
N ARG A 267 -4.64 9.62 -19.29
CA ARG A 267 -3.43 10.27 -18.77
C ARG A 267 -2.39 9.24 -18.34
N TYR A 268 -2.77 8.20 -17.58
CA TYR A 268 -1.87 7.11 -17.21
C TYR A 268 -1.30 6.41 -18.46
N LYS A 269 -2.14 6.12 -19.46
CA LYS A 269 -1.70 5.57 -20.74
C LYS A 269 -0.68 6.47 -21.46
N LYS A 270 -0.90 7.80 -21.49
CA LYS A 270 0.03 8.77 -22.10
C LYS A 270 1.41 8.77 -21.41
N PHE A 271 1.46 8.48 -20.13
CA PHE A 271 2.71 8.36 -19.36
C PHE A 271 3.28 6.94 -19.36
N ASN A 272 2.72 6.01 -20.13
CA ASN A 272 3.09 4.58 -20.17
C ASN A 272 3.02 3.88 -18.82
N ILE A 273 2.11 4.29 -17.94
CA ILE A 273 1.93 3.72 -16.61
C ILE A 273 1.01 2.50 -16.72
N LYS A 274 1.43 1.35 -16.19
CA LYS A 274 0.60 0.14 -16.12
C LYS A 274 -0.45 0.30 -15.04
N VAL A 275 -1.72 0.04 -15.38
CA VAL A 275 -2.87 0.21 -14.48
C VAL A 275 -3.36 -1.14 -13.99
N TYR A 276 -3.57 -1.26 -12.67
CA TYR A 276 -4.28 -2.34 -11.99
C TYR A 276 -5.47 -1.77 -11.25
N ARG A 277 -6.61 -2.50 -11.23
CA ARG A 277 -7.87 -1.98 -10.69
C ARG A 277 -8.58 -3.05 -9.86
N THR A 278 -9.02 -2.68 -8.63
CA THR A 278 -9.73 -3.62 -7.75
C THR A 278 -11.08 -4.06 -8.30
N ASP A 279 -11.81 -3.16 -8.97
CA ASP A 279 -13.12 -3.48 -9.59
C ASP A 279 -13.04 -4.50 -10.73
N GLN A 280 -11.86 -4.73 -11.30
CA GLN A 280 -11.61 -5.68 -12.39
C GLN A 280 -10.84 -6.90 -11.93
N GLY A 281 -9.70 -6.70 -11.31
CA GLY A 281 -8.75 -7.75 -10.93
C GLY A 281 -8.85 -8.22 -9.47
N GLY A 282 -9.77 -7.66 -8.67
CA GLY A 282 -9.85 -7.95 -7.25
C GLY A 282 -8.72 -7.28 -6.45
N THR A 283 -8.36 -7.85 -5.33
CA THR A 283 -7.24 -7.34 -4.51
C THR A 283 -5.96 -7.29 -5.31
N ILE A 284 -5.25 -6.16 -5.24
CA ILE A 284 -3.96 -5.96 -5.92
C ILE A 284 -2.86 -6.21 -4.89
N ALA A 285 -2.09 -7.28 -5.10
CA ALA A 285 -0.97 -7.67 -4.26
C ALA A 285 0.35 -7.21 -4.88
N ILE A 286 1.13 -6.44 -4.13
CA ILE A 286 2.45 -5.92 -4.49
C ILE A 286 3.45 -6.50 -3.50
N THR A 287 4.47 -7.20 -4.01
CA THR A 287 5.50 -7.84 -3.18
C THR A 287 6.87 -7.33 -3.58
N SER A 288 7.73 -7.02 -2.62
CA SER A 288 9.10 -6.59 -2.87
C SER A 288 10.09 -7.21 -1.87
N ASP A 289 11.29 -7.47 -2.34
CA ASP A 289 12.45 -7.86 -1.52
C ASP A 289 13.41 -6.67 -1.25
N GLY A 290 12.98 -5.47 -1.64
CA GLY A 290 13.77 -4.24 -1.55
C GLY A 290 14.61 -3.95 -2.79
N LYS A 291 14.73 -4.87 -3.75
CA LYS A 291 15.45 -4.68 -5.03
C LYS A 291 14.53 -4.82 -6.23
N ALA A 292 13.72 -5.85 -6.21
CA ALA A 292 12.72 -6.12 -7.25
C ALA A 292 11.31 -6.09 -6.64
N TYR A 293 10.32 -5.97 -7.50
CA TYR A 293 8.92 -6.06 -7.08
C TYR A 293 8.07 -6.80 -8.11
N SER A 294 6.96 -7.32 -7.67
CA SER A 294 5.93 -7.91 -8.53
C SER A 294 4.55 -7.39 -8.15
N VAL A 295 3.64 -7.36 -9.12
CA VAL A 295 2.23 -6.98 -8.92
C VAL A 295 1.34 -8.08 -9.48
N LYS A 296 0.37 -8.52 -8.69
CA LYS A 296 -0.62 -9.55 -9.04
C LYS A 296 -2.01 -9.10 -8.63
N GLU A 297 -3.00 -9.50 -9.40
CA GLU A 297 -4.43 -9.41 -9.06
C GLU A 297 -4.90 -10.76 -8.52
N GLU A 298 -5.83 -10.77 -7.55
CA GLU A 298 -6.27 -11.99 -6.85
C GLU A 298 -7.65 -12.52 -7.32
N LYS A 299 -8.18 -12.03 -8.46
CA LYS A 299 -9.34 -12.64 -9.15
C LYS A 299 -8.90 -13.66 -10.16
#